data_72e2e0046099a909fae0677e3a5a4f20
#
_entry.id   72e2e0046099a909fae0677e3a5a4f20
#
_cell.length_a   1.000
_cell.length_b   1.000
_cell.length_c   1.000
_cell.angle_alpha   90.00
_cell.angle_beta   90.00
_cell.angle_gamma   90.00
#
_symmetry.space_group_name_H-M   'P 1'
#
loop_
_entity.id
_entity.type
_entity.pdbx_description
1 polymer ?
#
loop_
_entity_poly.entity_id
_entity_poly.type
_entity_poly.pdbx_seq_one_letter_code
_entity_poly.pdbx_strand_id
1 'polypeptide(L)'
;LRQIVAELIREKSLHALNEEIPHGIAVVIDTFKDRKSPKGKITDIDATIICERDSHKGIIIGKGGEMLKKIGTNARYEIEKQLGNKVNLKLWVKVKKEWRDSDILIKNFGYDKKDNKTQN
;
A
#
# COMPACT_ATOMS: atom_id res chain seq x y z
N LEU A 1 0.91 -10.69 -8.01
CA LEU A 1 1.98 -10.34 -7.06
C LEU A 1 1.86 -8.91 -6.54
N ARG A 2 1.53 -7.95 -7.42
CA ARG A 2 1.26 -6.57 -6.99
C ARG A 2 0.11 -6.52 -5.99
N GLN A 3 -0.93 -7.29 -6.23
CA GLN A 3 -2.09 -7.32 -5.37
C GLN A 3 -1.74 -7.86 -3.97
N ILE A 4 -0.92 -8.89 -3.91
CA ILE A 4 -0.46 -9.45 -2.65
C ILE A 4 0.37 -8.42 -1.87
N VAL A 5 1.26 -7.72 -2.57
CA VAL A 5 2.09 -6.67 -1.96
C VAL A 5 1.23 -5.53 -1.44
N ALA A 6 0.24 -5.09 -2.21
CA ALA A 6 -0.69 -4.05 -1.79
C ALA A 6 -1.44 -4.46 -0.52
N GLU A 7 -1.90 -5.72 -0.47
CA GLU A 7 -2.60 -6.24 0.70
C GLU A 7 -1.70 -6.31 1.93
N LEU A 8 -0.44 -6.68 1.76
CA LEU A 8 0.52 -6.70 2.87
C LEU A 8 0.75 -5.29 3.42
N ILE A 9 0.91 -4.31 2.55
CA ILE A 9 1.09 -2.91 2.98
C ILE A 9 -0.15 -2.43 3.71
N ARG A 10 -1.33 -2.72 3.17
CA ARG A 10 -2.59 -2.34 3.78
C ARG A 10 -2.76 -2.96 5.16
N GLU A 11 -2.48 -4.26 5.28
CA GLU A 11 -2.56 -4.97 6.55
C GLU A 11 -1.64 -4.37 7.60
N LYS A 12 -0.38 -4.10 7.23
CA LYS A 12 0.58 -3.51 8.17
C LYS A 12 0.20 -2.08 8.54
N SER A 13 -0.38 -1.34 7.60
CA SER A 13 -0.88 0.00 7.88
C SER A 13 -2.02 -0.02 8.88
N LEU A 14 -3.02 -0.87 8.65
CA LEU A 14 -4.18 -0.97 9.54
C LEU A 14 -3.77 -1.43 10.93
N HIS A 15 -2.85 -2.38 11.01
CA HIS A 15 -2.35 -2.87 12.28
C HIS A 15 -1.64 -1.75 13.06
N ALA A 16 -0.76 -1.00 12.40
CA ALA A 16 -0.02 0.08 13.03
C ALA A 16 -0.92 1.24 13.46
N LEU A 17 -1.98 1.52 12.70
CA LEU A 17 -2.89 2.62 12.97
C LEU A 17 -3.93 2.30 14.04
N ASN A 18 -4.10 1.03 14.37
CA ASN A 18 -4.93 0.57 15.50
C ASN A 18 -6.31 1.23 15.56
N GLU A 19 -7.06 1.14 14.45
CA GLU A 19 -8.42 1.64 14.34
C GLU A 19 -8.59 3.17 14.42
N GLU A 20 -7.51 3.93 14.37
CA GLU A 20 -7.61 5.39 14.37
C GLU A 20 -8.23 5.94 13.08
N ILE A 21 -8.30 5.12 12.04
CA ILE A 21 -8.90 5.49 10.76
C ILE A 21 -10.12 4.61 10.53
N PRO A 22 -11.33 5.09 10.88
CA PRO A 22 -12.51 4.24 10.89
C PRO A 22 -12.97 3.73 9.53
N HIS A 23 -12.65 4.42 8.45
CA HIS A 23 -13.08 4.02 7.12
C HIS A 23 -12.03 3.26 6.34
N GLY A 24 -10.87 3.05 6.96
CA GLY A 24 -9.80 2.31 6.33
C GLY A 24 -9.05 3.11 5.28
N ILE A 25 -8.27 2.39 4.52
CA ILE A 25 -7.37 2.96 3.53
C ILE A 25 -7.36 2.06 2.30
N ALA A 26 -6.87 2.60 1.18
CA ALA A 26 -6.55 1.82 -0.01
C ALA A 26 -5.05 1.93 -0.26
N VAL A 27 -4.48 0.98 -0.96
CA VAL A 27 -3.06 1.00 -1.31
C VAL A 27 -2.93 0.78 -2.81
N VAL A 28 -2.21 1.68 -3.46
CA VAL A 28 -1.93 1.63 -4.89
C VAL A 28 -0.44 1.34 -5.07
N ILE A 29 -0.12 0.35 -5.89
CA ILE A 29 1.26 0.07 -6.26
C ILE A 29 1.57 0.89 -7.51
N ASP A 30 2.43 1.90 -7.36
CA ASP A 30 2.79 2.78 -8.46
C ASP A 30 3.92 2.20 -9.31
N THR A 31 4.89 1.58 -8.65
CA THR A 31 6.05 1.00 -9.32
C THR A 31 6.34 -0.36 -8.69
N PHE A 32 6.61 -1.34 -9.52
CA PHE A 32 7.02 -2.66 -9.07
C PHE A 32 8.01 -3.19 -10.09
N LYS A 33 9.31 -3.10 -9.77
CA LYS A 33 10.34 -3.37 -10.77
C LYS A 33 11.53 -4.09 -10.16
N ASP A 34 11.94 -5.19 -10.78
CA ASP A 34 13.12 -5.94 -10.36
C ASP A 34 14.36 -5.34 -11.02
N ARG A 35 15.47 -5.35 -10.28
CA ARG A 35 16.77 -5.03 -10.82
C ARG A 35 17.83 -5.92 -10.21
N LYS A 36 18.92 -6.09 -10.92
CA LYS A 36 20.06 -6.85 -10.43
C LYS A 36 21.01 -5.93 -9.69
N SER A 37 21.63 -6.44 -8.63
CA SER A 37 22.66 -5.73 -7.91
C SER A 37 23.81 -6.70 -7.64
N PRO A 38 25.00 -6.19 -7.23
CA PRO A 38 26.12 -7.07 -6.89
C PRO A 38 25.80 -8.08 -5.80
N LYS A 39 24.83 -7.77 -4.96
CA LYS A 39 24.43 -8.65 -3.85
C LYS A 39 23.17 -9.46 -4.14
N GLY A 40 22.73 -9.49 -5.39
CA GLY A 40 21.55 -10.22 -5.79
C GLY A 40 20.42 -9.33 -6.29
N LYS A 41 19.25 -9.94 -6.45
CA LYS A 41 18.07 -9.25 -6.96
C LYS A 41 17.48 -8.30 -5.92
N ILE A 42 17.07 -7.12 -6.37
CA ILE A 42 16.35 -6.14 -5.55
C ILE A 42 15.08 -5.78 -6.29
N THR A 43 13.97 -5.70 -5.55
CA THR A 43 12.70 -5.23 -6.11
C THR A 43 12.42 -3.83 -5.60
N ASP A 44 12.29 -2.88 -6.52
CA ASP A 44 11.94 -1.50 -6.19
C ASP A 44 10.42 -1.36 -6.24
N ILE A 45 9.84 -0.90 -5.14
CA ILE A 45 8.39 -0.74 -5.02
C ILE A 45 8.09 0.66 -4.53
N ASP A 46 7.26 1.38 -5.28
CA ASP A 46 6.65 2.63 -4.83
C ASP A 46 5.17 2.36 -4.64
N ALA A 47 4.65 2.70 -3.49
CA ALA A 47 3.24 2.51 -3.18
C ALA A 47 2.68 3.75 -2.52
N THR A 48 1.40 4.02 -2.78
CA THR A 48 0.69 5.14 -2.21
C THR A 48 -0.45 4.63 -1.33
N ILE A 49 -0.48 5.12 -0.10
CA ILE A 49 -1.58 4.86 0.81
C ILE A 49 -2.61 5.96 0.59
N ILE A 50 -3.83 5.59 0.26
CA ILE A 50 -4.92 6.51 -0.02
C ILE A 50 -5.85 6.58 1.18
N CYS A 51 -6.13 7.79 1.65
CA CYS A 51 -7.08 8.02 2.73
C CYS A 51 -8.11 9.08 2.32
N GLU A 52 -9.18 9.21 3.10
CA GLU A 52 -10.27 10.12 2.74
C GLU A 52 -10.10 11.56 3.20
N ARG A 53 -9.33 11.79 4.26
CA ARG A 53 -9.25 13.11 4.90
C ARG A 53 -7.82 13.51 5.22
N ASP A 54 -7.59 14.82 5.26
CA ASP A 54 -6.28 15.36 5.65
C ASP A 54 -5.88 14.95 7.06
N SER A 55 -6.85 14.87 7.98
CA SER A 55 -6.58 14.41 9.34
C SER A 55 -6.06 12.97 9.36
N HIS A 56 -6.58 12.12 8.48
CA HIS A 56 -6.10 10.74 8.34
C HIS A 56 -4.68 10.71 7.81
N LYS A 57 -4.36 11.57 6.85
CA LYS A 57 -3.00 11.66 6.31
C LYS A 57 -2.00 11.99 7.42
N GLY A 58 -2.34 12.93 8.29
CA GLY A 58 -1.49 13.28 9.41
C GLY A 58 -1.24 12.10 10.36
N ILE A 59 -2.29 11.31 10.63
CA ILE A 59 -2.19 10.13 11.47
C ILE A 59 -1.27 9.08 10.83
N ILE A 60 -1.44 8.85 9.54
CA ILE A 60 -0.66 7.84 8.80
C ILE A 60 0.82 8.21 8.75
N ILE A 61 1.14 9.48 8.53
CA ILE A 61 2.51 9.95 8.50
C ILE A 61 3.09 9.94 9.92
N GLY A 62 2.30 10.43 10.87
CA GLY A 62 2.72 10.52 12.26
C GLY A 62 3.71 11.64 12.49
N LYS A 63 4.05 11.86 13.76
CA LYS A 63 4.98 12.91 14.16
C LYS A 63 6.36 12.63 13.57
N GLY A 64 6.86 13.60 12.80
CA GLY A 64 8.18 13.44 12.18
C GLY A 64 8.28 12.28 11.19
N GLY A 65 7.13 11.78 10.72
CA GLY A 65 7.11 10.66 9.78
C GLY A 65 7.30 9.30 10.42
N GLU A 66 7.27 9.23 11.75
CA GLU A 66 7.58 7.96 12.45
C GLU A 66 6.58 6.83 12.18
N MET A 67 5.29 7.16 12.08
CA MET A 67 4.27 6.13 11.82
C MET A 67 4.46 5.53 10.44
N LEU A 68 4.68 6.38 9.44
CA LEU A 68 4.90 5.93 8.07
C LEU A 68 6.16 5.07 7.96
N LYS A 69 7.20 5.46 8.68
CA LYS A 69 8.46 4.68 8.73
C LYS A 69 8.23 3.30 9.35
N LYS A 70 7.45 3.23 10.41
CA LYS A 70 7.10 1.97 11.07
C LYS A 70 6.33 1.06 10.12
N ILE A 71 5.33 1.62 9.45
CA ILE A 71 4.53 0.89 8.46
C ILE A 71 5.45 0.34 7.37
N GLY A 72 6.33 1.19 6.84
CA GLY A 72 7.25 0.81 5.77
C GLY A 72 8.20 -0.30 6.18
N THR A 73 8.75 -0.23 7.38
CA THR A 73 9.65 -1.26 7.89
C THR A 73 8.95 -2.61 8.03
N ASN A 74 7.76 -2.60 8.63
CA ASN A 74 7.01 -3.82 8.84
C ASN A 74 6.53 -4.43 7.52
N ALA A 75 6.06 -3.59 6.61
CA ALA A 75 5.62 -4.04 5.30
C ALA A 75 6.78 -4.61 4.48
N ARG A 76 7.91 -3.91 4.46
CA ARG A 76 9.09 -4.35 3.73
C ARG A 76 9.54 -5.73 4.20
N TYR A 77 9.58 -5.94 5.48
CA TYR A 77 9.97 -7.23 6.07
C TYR A 77 9.11 -8.37 5.55
N GLU A 78 7.80 -8.18 5.56
CA GLU A 78 6.87 -9.21 5.09
C GLU A 78 6.94 -9.40 3.57
N ILE A 79 7.12 -8.31 2.83
CA ILE A 79 7.26 -8.38 1.38
C ILE A 79 8.55 -9.13 1.00
N GLU A 80 9.64 -8.87 1.71
CA GLU A 80 10.90 -9.58 1.46
C GLU A 80 10.76 -11.08 1.69
N LYS A 81 10.01 -11.48 2.70
CA LYS A 81 9.71 -12.89 2.93
C LYS A 81 8.92 -13.48 1.77
N GLN A 82 7.93 -12.74 1.29
CA GLN A 82 7.06 -13.20 0.22
C GLN A 82 7.81 -13.33 -1.11
N LEU A 83 8.69 -12.38 -1.41
CA LEU A 83 9.42 -12.37 -2.67
C LEU A 83 10.71 -13.18 -2.63
N GLY A 84 11.27 -13.39 -1.46
CA GLY A 84 12.53 -14.11 -1.30
C GLY A 84 13.76 -13.31 -1.71
N ASN A 85 13.66 -11.99 -1.77
CA ASN A 85 14.79 -11.12 -2.11
C ASN A 85 14.63 -9.76 -1.43
N LYS A 86 15.67 -8.93 -1.53
CA LYS A 86 15.68 -7.58 -0.97
C LYS A 86 14.65 -6.70 -1.66
N VAL A 87 14.05 -5.82 -0.87
CA VAL A 87 13.03 -4.87 -1.36
C VAL A 87 13.41 -3.46 -0.94
N ASN A 88 13.31 -2.54 -1.88
CA ASN A 88 13.41 -1.11 -1.63
C ASN A 88 11.99 -0.57 -1.71
N LEU A 89 11.38 -0.29 -0.56
CA LEU A 89 9.99 0.16 -0.48
C LEU A 89 9.92 1.63 -0.14
N LYS A 90 9.21 2.38 -0.99
CA LYS A 90 8.92 3.79 -0.74
C LYS A 90 7.41 3.95 -0.62
N LEU A 91 6.98 4.58 0.47
CA LEU A 91 5.57 4.82 0.74
C LEU A 91 5.24 6.29 0.64
N TRP A 92 4.11 6.57 0.02
CA TRP A 92 3.55 7.91 -0.12
C TRP A 92 2.16 7.91 0.48
N VAL A 93 1.66 9.06 0.87
CA VAL A 93 0.30 9.18 1.40
C VAL A 93 -0.43 10.24 0.61
N LYS A 94 -1.63 9.92 0.16
CA LYS A 94 -2.45 10.82 -0.64
C LYS A 94 -3.86 10.85 -0.10
N VAL A 95 -4.45 12.04 -0.06
CA VAL A 95 -5.86 12.20 0.30
C VAL A 95 -6.68 12.18 -0.97
N LYS A 96 -7.71 11.35 -0.97
CA LYS A 96 -8.66 11.30 -2.07
C LYS A 96 -10.04 11.06 -1.49
N LYS A 97 -10.90 12.05 -1.59
CA LYS A 97 -12.27 11.96 -1.06
C LYS A 97 -13.06 10.92 -1.84
N GLU A 98 -13.86 10.16 -1.10
CA GLU A 98 -14.73 9.14 -1.69
C GLU A 98 -14.00 8.07 -2.51
N TRP A 99 -12.78 7.72 -2.07
CA TRP A 99 -11.97 6.74 -2.79
C TRP A 99 -12.67 5.36 -2.93
N ARG A 100 -13.60 5.06 -2.05
CA ARG A 100 -14.30 3.77 -2.07
C ARG A 100 -15.10 3.54 -3.34
N ASP A 101 -15.62 4.62 -3.92
CA ASP A 101 -16.40 4.55 -5.16
C ASP A 101 -15.55 4.86 -6.38
N SER A 102 -14.24 4.90 -6.20
CA SER A 102 -13.32 5.31 -7.24
C SER A 102 -12.75 4.13 -8.01
N ASP A 103 -12.17 4.44 -9.16
CA ASP A 103 -11.45 3.47 -9.98
C ASP A 103 -10.26 2.86 -9.26
N ILE A 104 -9.74 3.56 -8.24
CA ILE A 104 -8.62 3.06 -7.44
C ILE A 104 -9.00 1.77 -6.73
N LEU A 105 -10.14 1.75 -6.06
CA LEU A 105 -10.62 0.56 -5.37
C LEU A 105 -10.87 -0.58 -6.35
N ILE A 106 -11.55 -0.29 -7.42
CA ILE A 106 -11.87 -1.27 -8.46
C ILE A 106 -10.59 -1.86 -9.05
N LYS A 107 -9.64 -0.98 -9.38
CA LYS A 107 -8.39 -1.36 -10.03
C LYS A 107 -7.48 -2.20 -9.15
N ASN A 108 -7.36 -1.83 -7.87
CA ASN A 108 -6.40 -2.47 -6.98
C ASN A 108 -6.91 -3.72 -6.27
N PHE A 109 -8.22 -3.85 -6.13
CA PHE A 109 -8.81 -5.00 -5.43
C PHE A 109 -9.51 -5.97 -6.37
N GLY A 110 -9.31 -5.79 -7.67
CA GLY A 110 -9.91 -6.68 -8.65
C GLY A 110 -11.41 -6.51 -8.85
N TYR A 111 -11.98 -5.41 -8.38
CA TYR A 111 -13.39 -5.12 -8.55
C TYR A 111 -13.61 -4.25 -9.79
N ASP A 112 -13.08 -4.70 -10.91
CA ASP A 112 -13.27 -4.02 -12.18
C ASP A 112 -14.74 -4.05 -12.55
N LYS A 113 -15.31 -2.93 -13.00
CA LYS A 113 -16.71 -2.86 -13.42
C LYS A 113 -17.03 -3.87 -14.52
N LYS A 114 -16.08 -4.09 -15.40
CA LYS A 114 -16.22 -5.03 -16.49
C LYS A 114 -16.32 -6.45 -15.97
N ASP A 115 -15.46 -6.80 -15.02
CA ASP A 115 -15.47 -8.13 -14.40
C ASP A 115 -16.73 -8.34 -13.58
N ASN A 116 -17.18 -7.31 -12.85
CA ASN A 116 -18.40 -7.38 -12.07
C ASN A 116 -19.60 -7.62 -12.95
N LYS A 117 -19.67 -6.97 -14.10
CA LYS A 117 -20.76 -7.18 -15.05
C LYS A 117 -20.72 -8.58 -15.63
N THR A 118 -19.54 -9.12 -15.85
CA THR A 118 -19.37 -10.45 -16.37
C THR A 118 -19.76 -11.51 -15.36
N GLN A 119 -19.49 -11.27 -14.11
CA GLN A 119 -19.78 -12.19 -13.02
C GLN A 119 -21.25 -12.19 -12.63
N ASN A 120 -21.95 -11.15 -12.95
CA ASN A 120 -23.37 -11.02 -12.67
C ASN A 120 -24.19 -11.57 -13.83
#